data_47b570ceed1d34de39d7a635a05a8e7f
#
_entry.id   47b570ceed1d34de39d7a635a05a8e7f
#
_cell.length_a   1.000
_cell.length_b   1.000
_cell.length_c   1.000
_cell.angle_alpha   90.00
_cell.angle_beta   90.00
_cell.angle_gamma   90.00
#
_symmetry.space_group_name_H-M   'P 1'
#
loop_
_entity.id
_entity.type
_entity.pdbx_description
1 polymer ?
#
loop_
_entity_poly.entity_id
_entity_poly.type
_entity_poly.pdbx_seq_one_letter_code
_entity_poly.pdbx_strand_id
1 'polypeptide(L)'
;MEYHPTLALAGHMDHPTYLILDIDPPEGGPFSVVVRAALLVREALTGAGLAGAVKTSGAKGVHVFVPVAAQTTSEEAAAVTRAIAVRAERLDPALATTAFIKEDREGKVFLDSTRAGGATVVAAYSPRARPGVPVSFPVPWGELDRVTPADFTVHTAPRLLAGGAPWAGQLPAPQPLSPDLVEEGRAIPIARVQAMHEGKRRARARRTDTGS
;
A
#
# COMPACT_ATOMS: atom_id res chain seq x y z
N MET A 1 -7.77 19.00 -8.74
CA MET A 1 -6.32 18.86 -8.44
C MET A 1 -6.16 17.70 -7.50
N GLU A 2 -5.17 16.80 -7.72
CA GLU A 2 -4.79 15.72 -6.79
C GLU A 2 -3.50 16.10 -6.08
N TYR A 3 -3.39 15.74 -4.80
CA TYR A 3 -2.19 15.99 -4.00
C TYR A 3 -1.44 14.68 -3.75
N HIS A 4 -0.21 14.59 -4.23
CA HIS A 4 0.66 13.43 -4.10
C HIS A 4 2.00 13.84 -3.49
N PRO A 5 2.05 14.04 -2.16
CA PRO A 5 3.30 14.38 -1.48
C PRO A 5 4.29 13.21 -1.52
N THR A 6 5.56 13.56 -1.33
CA THR A 6 6.58 12.58 -0.95
C THR A 6 6.31 12.07 0.47
N LEU A 7 6.86 10.90 0.79
CA LEU A 7 6.74 10.32 2.13
C LEU A 7 7.82 10.83 3.10
N ALA A 8 8.68 11.74 2.66
CA ALA A 8 9.79 12.28 3.42
C ALA A 8 9.62 13.78 3.68
N LEU A 9 10.24 14.29 4.73
CA LEU A 9 10.30 15.71 5.01
C LEU A 9 11.30 16.42 4.08
N ALA A 10 11.03 17.69 3.78
CA ALA A 10 11.96 18.52 3.03
C ALA A 10 13.34 18.57 3.73
N GLY A 11 14.41 18.38 2.97
CA GLY A 11 15.78 18.30 3.48
C GLY A 11 16.18 16.91 4.03
N HIS A 12 15.26 15.95 4.12
CA HIS A 12 15.51 14.60 4.63
C HIS A 12 14.91 13.53 3.70
N MET A 13 15.20 13.63 2.42
CA MET A 13 14.53 12.80 1.39
C MET A 13 14.83 11.31 1.50
N ASP A 14 15.92 10.93 2.14
CA ASP A 14 16.31 9.53 2.37
C ASP A 14 15.67 8.92 3.64
N HIS A 15 14.91 9.72 4.40
CA HIS A 15 14.25 9.32 5.63
C HIS A 15 12.74 9.48 5.50
N PRO A 16 12.02 8.43 5.10
CA PRO A 16 10.56 8.47 5.00
C PRO A 16 9.93 8.52 6.39
N THR A 17 8.79 9.18 6.48
CA THR A 17 7.99 9.27 7.71
C THR A 17 6.98 8.14 7.85
N TYR A 18 6.75 7.38 6.76
CA TYR A 18 5.80 6.27 6.71
C TYR A 18 6.30 5.10 5.87
N LEU A 19 5.97 3.88 6.30
CA LEU A 19 5.79 2.76 5.38
C LEU A 19 4.39 2.86 4.78
N ILE A 20 4.25 2.47 3.51
CA ILE A 20 2.94 2.38 2.87
C ILE A 20 2.79 1.06 2.14
N LEU A 21 1.68 0.38 2.42
CA LEU A 21 1.19 -0.72 1.59
C LEU A 21 -0.03 -0.21 0.80
N ASP A 22 0.07 -0.28 -0.52
CA ASP A 22 -1.00 0.05 -1.44
C ASP A 22 -1.69 -1.26 -1.84
N ILE A 23 -2.98 -1.38 -1.54
CA ILE A 23 -3.74 -2.62 -1.66
C ILE A 23 -4.76 -2.46 -2.78
N ASP A 24 -4.46 -3.09 -3.91
CA ASP A 24 -5.25 -2.96 -5.14
C ASP A 24 -6.07 -4.23 -5.42
N PRO A 25 -7.39 -4.09 -5.69
CA PRO A 25 -8.21 -5.22 -6.08
C PRO A 25 -7.83 -5.75 -7.47
N PRO A 26 -8.19 -7.02 -7.78
CA PRO A 26 -8.20 -7.48 -9.17
C PRO A 26 -9.21 -6.67 -9.99
N GLU A 27 -9.08 -6.71 -11.30
CA GLU A 27 -9.98 -5.99 -12.20
C GLU A 27 -11.42 -6.51 -12.04
N GLY A 28 -12.35 -5.59 -11.79
CA GLY A 28 -13.76 -5.94 -11.52
C GLY A 28 -14.00 -6.55 -10.14
N GLY A 29 -12.98 -6.72 -9.32
CA GLY A 29 -13.13 -7.30 -7.96
C GLY A 29 -13.92 -6.38 -7.03
N PRO A 30 -14.74 -6.96 -6.12
CA PRO A 30 -15.51 -6.19 -5.15
C PRO A 30 -14.59 -5.58 -4.07
N PHE A 31 -15.00 -4.46 -3.47
CA PHE A 31 -14.22 -3.82 -2.41
C PHE A 31 -14.02 -4.71 -1.17
N SER A 32 -14.93 -5.64 -0.92
CA SER A 32 -14.83 -6.58 0.21
C SER A 32 -13.56 -7.45 0.19
N VAL A 33 -13.03 -7.80 -0.99
CA VAL A 33 -11.75 -8.54 -1.05
C VAL A 33 -10.56 -7.65 -0.66
N VAL A 34 -10.64 -6.34 -0.96
CA VAL A 34 -9.64 -5.35 -0.53
C VAL A 34 -9.64 -5.21 0.99
N VAL A 35 -10.84 -5.13 1.58
CA VAL A 35 -11.01 -5.08 3.05
C VAL A 35 -10.36 -6.30 3.71
N ARG A 36 -10.66 -7.50 3.22
CA ARG A 36 -10.04 -8.74 3.73
C ARG A 36 -8.52 -8.71 3.62
N ALA A 37 -7.98 -8.31 2.47
CA ALA A 37 -6.53 -8.22 2.28
C ALA A 37 -5.89 -7.14 3.19
N ALA A 38 -6.57 -6.01 3.42
CA ALA A 38 -6.12 -4.99 4.37
C ALA A 38 -6.07 -5.52 5.81
N LEU A 39 -7.01 -6.39 6.21
CA LEU A 39 -7.00 -7.05 7.51
C LEU A 39 -5.83 -8.03 7.65
N LEU A 40 -5.44 -8.76 6.58
CA LEU A 40 -4.21 -9.58 6.58
C LEU A 40 -2.96 -8.71 6.79
N VAL A 41 -2.89 -7.55 6.13
CA VAL A 41 -1.80 -6.59 6.34
C VAL A 41 -1.77 -6.09 7.78
N ARG A 42 -2.94 -5.78 8.37
CA ARG A 42 -3.04 -5.38 9.78
C ARG A 42 -2.56 -6.48 10.71
N GLU A 43 -2.91 -7.74 10.44
CA GLU A 43 -2.47 -8.91 11.21
C GLU A 43 -0.95 -9.08 11.12
N ALA A 44 -0.38 -9.00 9.91
CA ALA A 44 1.07 -9.08 9.69
C ALA A 44 1.83 -7.95 10.41
N LEU A 45 1.29 -6.73 10.41
CA LEU A 45 1.83 -5.60 11.18
C LEU A 45 1.79 -5.88 12.68
N THR A 46 0.66 -6.35 13.21
CA THR A 46 0.51 -6.69 14.63
C THR A 46 1.50 -7.76 15.05
N GLY A 47 1.68 -8.81 14.24
CA GLY A 47 2.66 -9.87 14.47
C GLY A 47 4.13 -9.40 14.39
N ALA A 48 4.37 -8.23 13.77
CA ALA A 48 5.67 -7.56 13.73
C ALA A 48 5.85 -6.50 14.84
N GLY A 49 4.87 -6.33 15.73
CA GLY A 49 4.89 -5.29 16.76
C GLY A 49 4.65 -3.88 16.21
N LEU A 50 4.08 -3.76 15.01
CA LEU A 50 3.79 -2.51 14.33
C LEU A 50 2.28 -2.24 14.29
N ALA A 51 1.93 -0.97 14.26
CA ALA A 51 0.55 -0.51 14.08
C ALA A 51 0.47 0.49 12.92
N GLY A 52 -0.64 0.46 12.21
CA GLY A 52 -0.89 1.36 11.08
C GLY A 52 -2.33 1.86 11.06
N ALA A 53 -2.57 2.88 10.27
CA ALA A 53 -3.89 3.42 9.98
C ALA A 53 -4.21 3.23 8.50
N VAL A 54 -5.50 3.07 8.19
CA VAL A 54 -5.98 2.80 6.84
C VAL A 54 -6.78 3.97 6.28
N LYS A 55 -6.68 4.18 4.98
CA LYS A 55 -7.55 5.09 4.23
C LYS A 55 -7.94 4.48 2.89
N THR A 56 -9.08 4.92 2.34
CA THR A 56 -9.40 4.61 0.93
C THR A 56 -8.40 5.30 0.01
N SER A 57 -8.10 4.70 -1.13
CA SER A 57 -7.24 5.33 -2.14
C SER A 57 -7.95 6.45 -2.91
N GLY A 58 -9.26 6.62 -2.71
CA GLY A 58 -10.12 7.45 -3.55
C GLY A 58 -10.27 6.87 -4.97
N ALA A 59 -9.95 5.58 -5.13
CA ALA A 59 -10.14 4.81 -6.35
C ALA A 59 -10.82 3.46 -6.00
N LYS A 60 -10.12 2.34 -6.15
CA LYS A 60 -10.69 1.00 -5.92
C LYS A 60 -10.10 0.31 -4.69
N GLY A 61 -8.94 0.74 -4.23
CA GLY A 61 -8.16 0.13 -3.17
C GLY A 61 -8.09 0.93 -1.88
N VAL A 62 -7.21 0.51 -1.01
CA VAL A 62 -6.87 1.20 0.25
C VAL A 62 -5.36 1.31 0.42
N HIS A 63 -4.93 2.27 1.21
CA HIS A 63 -3.54 2.40 1.63
C HIS A 63 -3.45 2.22 3.15
N VAL A 64 -2.50 1.43 3.59
CA VAL A 64 -2.14 1.30 5.01
C VAL A 64 -0.87 2.10 5.26
N PHE A 65 -0.94 3.06 6.17
CA PHE A 65 0.15 3.95 6.58
C PHE A 65 0.67 3.52 7.95
N VAL A 66 1.97 3.31 8.06
CA VAL A 66 2.65 2.98 9.32
C VAL A 66 3.68 4.08 9.59
N PRO A 67 3.45 4.96 10.57
CA PRO A 67 4.44 5.98 10.95
C PRO A 67 5.72 5.31 11.46
N VAL A 68 6.87 5.78 10.98
CA VAL A 68 8.18 5.25 11.38
C VAL A 68 9.06 6.34 12.00
N ALA A 69 10.01 5.90 12.84
CA ALA A 69 10.94 6.78 13.52
C ALA A 69 11.80 7.57 12.51
N ALA A 70 12.16 8.81 12.84
CA ALA A 70 12.81 9.74 11.94
C ALA A 70 14.18 9.29 11.39
N GLN A 71 14.86 8.38 12.10
CA GLN A 71 16.13 7.79 11.66
C GLN A 71 15.97 6.66 10.64
N THR A 72 14.75 6.19 10.38
CA THR A 72 14.48 5.11 9.41
C THR A 72 14.93 5.53 8.01
N THR A 73 15.76 4.75 7.38
CA THR A 73 16.21 5.00 6.00
C THR A 73 15.17 4.48 4.99
N SER A 74 15.22 5.01 3.77
CA SER A 74 14.37 4.55 2.66
C SER A 74 14.58 3.07 2.34
N GLU A 75 15.81 2.56 2.51
CA GLU A 75 16.14 1.16 2.30
C GLU A 75 15.48 0.26 3.36
N GLU A 76 15.59 0.61 4.64
CA GLU A 76 14.95 -0.11 5.74
C GLU A 76 13.43 -0.08 5.60
N ALA A 77 12.87 1.08 5.29
CA ALA A 77 11.45 1.23 5.03
C ALA A 77 10.97 0.31 3.91
N ALA A 78 11.68 0.28 2.78
CA ALA A 78 11.36 -0.59 1.65
C ALA A 78 11.51 -2.08 2.01
N ALA A 79 12.54 -2.45 2.77
CA ALA A 79 12.75 -3.82 3.24
C ALA A 79 11.58 -4.28 4.13
N VAL A 80 11.25 -3.51 5.16
CA VAL A 80 10.15 -3.86 6.07
C VAL A 80 8.81 -3.89 5.36
N THR A 81 8.54 -2.97 4.44
CA THR A 81 7.29 -2.99 3.68
C THR A 81 7.15 -4.29 2.86
N ARG A 82 8.25 -4.78 2.26
CA ARG A 82 8.26 -6.09 1.58
C ARG A 82 8.03 -7.26 2.55
N ALA A 83 8.67 -7.25 3.72
CA ALA A 83 8.48 -8.29 4.72
C ALA A 83 7.01 -8.37 5.16
N ILE A 84 6.37 -7.24 5.47
CA ILE A 84 4.95 -7.19 5.86
C ILE A 84 4.04 -7.67 4.72
N ALA A 85 4.29 -7.26 3.47
CA ALA A 85 3.49 -7.71 2.33
C ALA A 85 3.57 -9.23 2.13
N VAL A 86 4.78 -9.82 2.22
CA VAL A 86 4.97 -11.27 2.10
C VAL A 86 4.37 -12.03 3.29
N ARG A 87 4.47 -11.50 4.50
CA ARG A 87 3.79 -12.09 5.67
C ARG A 87 2.28 -12.10 5.49
N ALA A 88 1.69 -10.99 5.02
CA ALA A 88 0.25 -10.89 4.74
C ALA A 88 -0.19 -11.85 3.63
N GLU A 89 0.58 -12.00 2.54
CA GLU A 89 0.34 -12.98 1.49
C GLU A 89 0.34 -14.41 2.04
N ARG A 90 1.26 -14.76 2.94
CA ARG A 90 1.35 -16.10 3.57
C ARG A 90 0.15 -16.43 4.45
N LEU A 91 -0.53 -15.45 5.02
CA LEU A 91 -1.74 -15.67 5.83
C LEU A 91 -2.92 -16.16 4.97
N ASP A 92 -3.07 -15.66 3.74
CA ASP A 92 -4.08 -16.12 2.78
C ASP A 92 -3.56 -15.97 1.33
N PRO A 93 -2.75 -16.93 0.84
CA PRO A 93 -2.17 -16.88 -0.49
C PRO A 93 -3.20 -17.09 -1.62
N ALA A 94 -4.42 -17.49 -1.29
CA ALA A 94 -5.53 -17.57 -2.25
C ALA A 94 -6.18 -16.19 -2.47
N LEU A 95 -6.12 -15.30 -1.49
CA LEU A 95 -6.72 -13.98 -1.54
C LEU A 95 -5.74 -12.91 -2.05
N ALA A 96 -4.50 -12.91 -1.55
CA ALA A 96 -3.54 -11.83 -1.74
C ALA A 96 -2.26 -12.31 -2.43
N THR A 97 -1.58 -11.38 -3.11
CA THR A 97 -0.31 -11.66 -3.77
C THR A 97 0.60 -10.43 -3.79
N THR A 98 1.91 -10.68 -3.74
CA THR A 98 2.96 -9.67 -3.96
C THR A 98 3.50 -9.65 -5.39
N ALA A 99 2.91 -10.43 -6.31
CA ALA A 99 3.33 -10.53 -7.71
C ALA A 99 3.23 -9.17 -8.41
N PHE A 100 4.38 -8.61 -8.81
CA PHE A 100 4.43 -7.29 -9.46
C PHE A 100 3.82 -7.33 -10.88
N ILE A 101 4.05 -8.40 -11.62
CA ILE A 101 3.52 -8.62 -12.96
C ILE A 101 2.02 -8.90 -12.86
N LYS A 102 1.21 -8.13 -13.59
CA LYS A 102 -0.26 -8.21 -13.49
C LYS A 102 -0.81 -9.59 -13.86
N GLU A 103 -0.23 -10.22 -14.87
CA GLU A 103 -0.59 -11.55 -15.35
C GLU A 103 -0.35 -12.66 -14.32
N ASP A 104 0.64 -12.46 -13.45
CA ASP A 104 1.02 -13.45 -12.42
C ASP A 104 0.16 -13.31 -11.15
N ARG A 105 -0.74 -12.31 -11.07
CA ARG A 105 -1.62 -12.08 -9.91
C ARG A 105 -2.81 -13.04 -9.83
N GLU A 106 -3.14 -13.72 -10.92
CA GLU A 106 -4.19 -14.75 -10.97
C GLU A 106 -5.55 -14.32 -10.36
N GLY A 107 -5.92 -13.05 -10.53
CA GLY A 107 -7.18 -12.52 -9.98
C GLY A 107 -7.14 -12.22 -8.48
N LYS A 108 -5.98 -12.26 -7.83
CA LYS A 108 -5.78 -11.95 -6.41
C LYS A 108 -5.62 -10.45 -6.16
N VAL A 109 -5.81 -10.05 -4.91
CA VAL A 109 -5.54 -8.69 -4.45
C VAL A 109 -4.03 -8.44 -4.42
N PHE A 110 -3.57 -7.38 -5.04
CA PHE A 110 -2.17 -7.02 -5.08
C PHE A 110 -1.77 -6.19 -3.85
N LEU A 111 -0.76 -6.67 -3.11
CA LEU A 111 -0.13 -5.96 -2.00
C LEU A 111 1.12 -5.24 -2.54
N ASP A 112 0.95 -3.99 -3.00
CA ASP A 112 2.07 -3.19 -3.52
C ASP A 112 2.93 -2.64 -2.39
N SER A 113 4.10 -3.22 -2.20
CA SER A 113 5.14 -2.78 -1.26
C SER A 113 6.15 -1.82 -1.88
N THR A 114 5.97 -1.39 -3.12
CA THR A 114 7.00 -0.61 -3.85
C THR A 114 6.92 0.90 -3.60
N ARG A 115 5.93 1.37 -2.83
CA ARG A 115 5.73 2.79 -2.52
C ARG A 115 6.69 3.33 -1.46
N ALA A 116 7.21 2.50 -0.57
CA ALA A 116 8.28 2.89 0.34
C ALA A 116 9.60 3.04 -0.45
N GLY A 117 10.25 4.18 -0.34
CA GLY A 117 11.52 4.43 -1.04
C GLY A 117 11.45 5.47 -2.17
N GLY A 118 10.70 6.56 -1.98
CA GLY A 118 10.74 7.74 -2.84
C GLY A 118 9.56 7.92 -3.80
N ALA A 119 8.57 7.02 -3.79
CA ALA A 119 7.34 7.23 -4.53
C ALA A 119 6.43 8.26 -3.83
N THR A 120 5.64 8.97 -4.63
CA THR A 120 4.55 9.80 -4.09
C THR A 120 3.28 8.97 -3.93
N VAL A 121 2.48 9.28 -2.93
CA VAL A 121 1.19 8.64 -2.68
C VAL A 121 0.12 9.70 -2.48
N VAL A 122 -1.08 9.45 -2.94
CA VAL A 122 -2.20 10.38 -2.74
C VAL A 122 -2.38 10.69 -1.26
N ALA A 123 -2.43 11.98 -0.91
CA ALA A 123 -2.59 12.42 0.46
C ALA A 123 -3.96 12.02 1.04
N ALA A 124 -4.03 11.89 2.36
CA ALA A 124 -5.32 11.86 3.04
C ALA A 124 -6.11 13.13 2.70
N TYR A 125 -7.40 12.97 2.49
CA TYR A 125 -8.37 14.02 2.12
C TYR A 125 -8.16 14.64 0.73
N SER A 126 -7.22 14.13 -0.07
CA SER A 126 -7.05 14.58 -1.45
C SER A 126 -8.21 14.11 -2.33
N PRO A 127 -8.85 15.01 -3.10
CA PRO A 127 -9.77 14.60 -4.14
C PRO A 127 -9.00 13.88 -5.26
N ARG A 128 -9.72 13.03 -6.02
CA ARG A 128 -9.20 12.34 -7.20
C ARG A 128 -9.88 12.85 -8.46
N ALA A 129 -9.11 13.05 -9.52
CA ALA A 129 -9.60 13.46 -10.84
C ALA A 129 -10.28 12.29 -11.57
N ARG A 130 -11.39 11.81 -11.00
CA ARG A 130 -12.21 10.69 -11.47
C ARG A 130 -13.69 11.07 -11.43
N PRO A 131 -14.57 10.39 -12.19
CA PRO A 131 -16.02 10.61 -12.09
C PRO A 131 -16.49 10.52 -10.64
N GLY A 132 -17.37 11.43 -10.24
CA GLY A 132 -17.84 11.55 -8.84
C GLY A 132 -16.88 12.26 -7.89
N VAL A 133 -15.68 12.62 -8.35
CA VAL A 133 -14.60 13.27 -7.58
C VAL A 133 -14.46 12.65 -6.19
N PRO A 134 -14.11 11.35 -6.13
CA PRO A 134 -13.92 10.66 -4.85
C PRO A 134 -12.74 11.25 -4.09
N VAL A 135 -12.75 11.06 -2.77
CA VAL A 135 -11.72 11.55 -1.86
C VAL A 135 -10.97 10.35 -1.25
N SER A 136 -9.66 10.46 -1.18
CA SER A 136 -8.82 9.52 -0.43
C SER A 136 -9.04 9.75 1.06
N PHE A 137 -9.90 8.94 1.70
CA PHE A 137 -10.44 9.25 3.02
C PHE A 137 -9.97 8.26 4.09
N PRO A 138 -9.41 8.73 5.22
CA PRO A 138 -9.10 7.90 6.37
C PRO A 138 -10.35 7.24 6.97
N VAL A 139 -10.22 5.95 7.31
CA VAL A 139 -11.32 5.15 7.86
C VAL A 139 -10.83 4.41 9.09
N PRO A 140 -11.60 4.38 10.19
CA PRO A 140 -11.31 3.49 11.31
C PRO A 140 -11.27 2.03 10.86
N TRP A 141 -10.33 1.24 11.37
CA TRP A 141 -10.26 -0.19 11.04
C TRP A 141 -11.55 -0.96 11.28
N GLY A 142 -12.30 -0.59 12.34
CA GLY A 142 -13.58 -1.22 12.70
C GLY A 142 -14.76 -0.80 11.82
N GLU A 143 -14.55 0.14 10.89
CA GLU A 143 -15.59 0.64 9.97
C GLU A 143 -15.26 0.32 8.51
N LEU A 144 -14.07 -0.25 8.23
CA LEU A 144 -13.60 -0.47 6.88
C LEU A 144 -14.49 -1.42 6.07
N ASP A 145 -15.14 -2.37 6.71
CA ASP A 145 -16.08 -3.32 6.12
C ASP A 145 -17.49 -2.76 5.87
N ARG A 146 -17.77 -1.56 6.40
CA ARG A 146 -19.07 -0.87 6.32
C ARG A 146 -19.11 0.24 5.29
N VAL A 147 -17.98 0.54 4.66
CA VAL A 147 -17.82 1.65 3.72
C VAL A 147 -17.35 1.15 2.35
N THR A 148 -17.52 2.00 1.36
CA THR A 148 -16.92 1.85 0.03
C THR A 148 -16.19 3.14 -0.36
N PRO A 149 -15.26 3.11 -1.31
CA PRO A 149 -14.63 4.33 -1.81
C PRO A 149 -15.62 5.37 -2.37
N ALA A 150 -16.80 4.94 -2.81
CA ALA A 150 -17.85 5.81 -3.34
C ALA A 150 -18.55 6.66 -2.28
N ASP A 151 -18.47 6.28 -1.01
CA ASP A 151 -19.07 7.02 0.10
C ASP A 151 -18.32 8.34 0.37
N PHE A 152 -17.07 8.42 -0.07
CA PHE A 152 -16.16 9.55 0.18
C PHE A 152 -15.97 10.37 -1.10
N THR A 153 -16.72 11.42 -1.24
CA THR A 153 -16.64 12.37 -2.37
C THR A 153 -16.40 13.78 -1.86
N VAL A 154 -16.10 14.73 -2.75
CA VAL A 154 -15.99 16.15 -2.39
C VAL A 154 -17.28 16.73 -1.80
N HIS A 155 -18.43 16.07 -2.04
CA HIS A 155 -19.73 16.48 -1.49
C HIS A 155 -19.98 15.90 -0.09
N THR A 156 -19.50 14.70 0.20
CA THR A 156 -19.72 14.01 1.48
C THR A 156 -18.63 14.30 2.51
N ALA A 157 -17.36 14.40 2.07
CA ALA A 157 -16.19 14.56 2.93
C ALA A 157 -16.27 15.76 3.88
N PRO A 158 -16.75 16.99 3.49
CA PRO A 158 -16.84 18.11 4.40
C PRO A 158 -17.74 17.84 5.62
N ARG A 159 -18.87 17.13 5.39
CA ARG A 159 -19.79 16.74 6.46
C ARG A 159 -19.19 15.71 7.40
N LEU A 160 -18.48 14.71 6.84
CA LEU A 160 -17.81 13.69 7.63
C LEU A 160 -16.68 14.26 8.48
N LEU A 161 -16.02 15.33 8.01
CA LEU A 161 -14.94 16.02 8.72
C LEU A 161 -15.45 17.00 9.78
N ALA A 162 -16.74 17.37 9.78
CA ALA A 162 -17.32 18.26 10.81
C ALA A 162 -17.22 17.67 12.22
N GLY A 163 -17.16 16.33 12.35
CA GLY A 163 -16.92 15.60 13.60
C GLY A 163 -15.44 15.44 13.99
N GLY A 164 -14.52 16.01 13.21
CA GLY A 164 -13.07 15.85 13.38
C GLY A 164 -12.42 14.98 12.31
N ALA A 165 -11.11 15.12 12.18
CA ALA A 165 -10.35 14.32 11.23
C ALA A 165 -10.11 12.91 11.78
N PRO A 166 -10.55 11.81 11.11
CA PRO A 166 -10.41 10.45 11.64
C PRO A 166 -8.96 10.08 12.02
N TRP A 167 -7.97 10.54 11.26
CA TRP A 167 -6.56 10.24 11.58
C TRP A 167 -6.00 11.04 12.76
N ALA A 168 -6.63 12.13 13.20
CA ALA A 168 -6.14 12.91 14.33
C ALA A 168 -6.02 12.09 15.65
N GLY A 169 -6.79 11.00 15.77
CA GLY A 169 -6.72 10.10 16.93
C GLY A 169 -6.36 8.64 16.59
N GLN A 170 -6.08 8.32 15.33
CA GLN A 170 -5.92 6.93 14.88
C GLN A 170 -4.55 6.63 14.29
N LEU A 171 -3.79 7.64 13.86
CA LEU A 171 -2.40 7.45 13.47
C LEU A 171 -1.57 7.11 14.72
N PRO A 172 -0.92 5.95 14.75
CA PRO A 172 -0.01 5.62 15.85
C PRO A 172 1.16 6.62 15.90
N ALA A 173 1.82 6.69 17.05
CA ALA A 173 3.09 7.38 17.15
C ALA A 173 4.14 6.76 16.21
N PRO A 174 5.16 7.52 15.75
CA PRO A 174 6.27 6.96 14.99
C PRO A 174 6.94 5.79 15.70
N GLN A 175 7.17 4.68 15.00
CA GLN A 175 7.63 3.41 15.55
C GLN A 175 9.02 3.06 15.02
N PRO A 176 9.91 2.49 15.85
CA PRO A 176 11.17 1.93 15.38
C PRO A 176 10.92 0.64 14.61
N LEU A 177 11.75 0.37 13.62
CA LEU A 177 11.76 -0.91 12.90
C LEU A 177 12.73 -1.86 13.58
N SER A 178 12.33 -3.11 13.83
CA SER A 178 13.24 -4.10 14.41
C SER A 178 14.31 -4.51 13.39
N PRO A 179 15.58 -4.70 13.80
CA PRO A 179 16.64 -5.17 12.91
C PRO A 179 16.29 -6.49 12.22
N ASP A 180 15.68 -7.44 12.93
CA ASP A 180 15.31 -8.74 12.39
C ASP A 180 14.29 -8.61 11.25
N LEU A 181 13.32 -7.69 11.38
CA LEU A 181 12.33 -7.44 10.34
C LEU A 181 12.95 -6.75 9.11
N VAL A 182 13.94 -5.87 9.33
CA VAL A 182 14.72 -5.26 8.25
C VAL A 182 15.49 -6.33 7.47
N GLU A 183 16.20 -7.22 8.18
CA GLU A 183 16.97 -8.31 7.54
C GLU A 183 16.07 -9.31 6.82
N GLU A 184 14.92 -9.67 7.39
CA GLU A 184 13.91 -10.47 6.68
C GLU A 184 13.51 -9.81 5.35
N GLY A 185 13.21 -8.51 5.37
CA GLY A 185 12.84 -7.78 4.16
C GLY A 185 13.98 -7.61 3.15
N ARG A 186 15.22 -7.53 3.59
CA ARG A 186 16.41 -7.53 2.72
C ARG A 186 16.61 -8.85 2.00
N ALA A 187 16.30 -9.97 2.65
CA ALA A 187 16.37 -11.29 2.05
C ALA A 187 15.28 -11.52 0.96
N ILE A 188 14.22 -10.72 0.94
CA ILE A 188 13.16 -10.82 -0.07
C ILE A 188 13.58 -10.07 -1.34
N PRO A 189 13.60 -10.75 -2.51
CA PRO A 189 13.93 -10.10 -3.77
C PRO A 189 13.00 -8.93 -4.11
N ILE A 190 13.55 -7.89 -4.73
CA ILE A 190 12.78 -6.71 -5.12
C ILE A 190 11.90 -7.07 -6.34
N ALA A 191 10.61 -7.21 -6.13
CA ALA A 191 9.65 -7.68 -7.12
C ALA A 191 9.70 -6.91 -8.46
N ARG A 192 9.89 -5.57 -8.41
CA ARG A 192 10.06 -4.74 -9.63
C ARG A 192 11.31 -5.11 -10.42
N VAL A 193 12.43 -5.41 -9.75
CA VAL A 193 13.69 -5.81 -10.42
C VAL A 193 13.53 -7.21 -11.03
N GLN A 194 12.90 -8.14 -10.31
CA GLN A 194 12.58 -9.47 -10.83
C GLN A 194 11.67 -9.37 -12.06
N ALA A 195 10.62 -8.54 -12.01
CA ALA A 195 9.72 -8.30 -13.14
C ALA A 195 10.45 -7.75 -14.37
N MET A 196 11.41 -6.83 -14.19
CA MET A 196 12.23 -6.32 -15.29
C MET A 196 13.09 -7.42 -15.92
N HIS A 197 13.70 -8.29 -15.10
CA HIS A 197 14.50 -9.41 -15.60
C HIS A 197 13.63 -10.44 -16.33
N GLU A 198 12.47 -10.77 -15.78
CA GLU A 198 11.50 -11.69 -16.40
C GLU A 198 10.95 -11.12 -17.71
N GLY A 199 10.59 -9.84 -17.76
CA GLY A 199 10.15 -9.19 -18.98
C GLY A 199 11.21 -9.24 -20.10
N LYS A 200 12.49 -9.04 -19.75
CA LYS A 200 13.59 -9.20 -20.72
C LYS A 200 13.74 -10.64 -21.21
N ARG A 201 13.57 -11.64 -20.33
CA ARG A 201 13.62 -13.06 -20.73
C ARG A 201 12.48 -13.42 -21.66
N ARG A 202 11.24 -13.04 -21.33
CA ARG A 202 10.03 -13.28 -22.17
C ARG A 202 10.15 -12.61 -23.54
N ALA A 203 10.67 -11.36 -23.59
CA ALA A 203 10.91 -10.65 -24.85
C ALA A 203 11.99 -11.33 -25.73
N ARG A 204 13.05 -11.87 -25.11
CA ARG A 204 14.11 -12.61 -25.83
C ARG A 204 13.60 -13.93 -26.40
N ALA A 205 12.80 -14.68 -25.62
CA ALA A 205 12.20 -15.95 -26.08
C ALA A 205 11.27 -15.74 -27.29
N ARG A 206 10.42 -14.69 -27.27
CA ARG A 206 9.55 -14.36 -28.41
C ARG A 206 10.31 -14.03 -29.69
N ARG A 207 11.52 -13.43 -29.61
CA ARG A 207 12.34 -13.11 -30.78
C ARG A 207 13.01 -14.32 -31.39
N THR A 208 13.29 -15.37 -30.62
CA THR A 208 13.83 -16.64 -31.12
C THR A 208 12.76 -17.50 -31.81
N ASP A 209 11.49 -17.42 -31.35
CA ASP A 209 10.37 -18.16 -31.95
C ASP A 209 9.88 -17.57 -33.29
N THR A 210 10.09 -16.27 -33.52
CA THR A 210 9.69 -15.61 -34.80
C THR A 210 10.77 -15.63 -35.88
N GLY A 211 11.90 -16.29 -35.63
CA GLY A 211 13.06 -16.37 -36.52
C GLY A 211 13.31 -17.76 -37.13
N SER A 212 12.32 -18.67 -37.07
CA SER A 212 12.38 -20.01 -37.71
C SER A 212 11.36 -20.14 -38.81
#